data_64e9ad0122bd7fb628746fe6215a1fe3
#
_entry.id   64e9ad0122bd7fb628746fe6215a1fe3
#
_cell.length_a   1.000
_cell.length_b   1.000
_cell.length_c   1.000
_cell.angle_alpha   90.00
_cell.angle_beta   90.00
_cell.angle_gamma   90.00
#
_symmetry.space_group_name_H-M   'P 1'
#
loop_
_entity.id
_entity.type
_entity.pdbx_description
1 polymer ?
#
loop_
_entity_poly.entity_id
_entity_poly.type
_entity_poly.pdbx_seq_one_letter_code
_entity_poly.pdbx_strand_id
1 'polypeptide(L)'
;MFAAERRQLILEMVRANGAVSLRELARVVQTSEVTVRRDVRALEAEGLLDRRHGGAVLPGGFSREPGYPQKTHLSAAEKSAIADLAAGLVEEGDAVVVGAGTTTQELARRLARVPGLTVVTNSLLVAQALAHANRVEVVMTGGTLRGSNYALVGSGAEQSLHGLRVSKAFISGSGLTAERGLSTANMLSASVDRALVQSANEVIVLADHTKLGADSMFQTVPTENITRLVTDEQATADDGTARQLDAIADCGVQIDLAPLGVAPAGDAPVHGTGSGPVHQTQPGPLARRPAPPPGGAPLPGQRRPGAHGGPGGPGGMPARLAELGLPRGR
;
A
#
# COMPACT_ATOMS: atom_id res chain seq x y z
N MET A 1 -2.56 -32.12 13.62
CA MET A 1 -2.27 -31.90 12.17
C MET A 1 -1.07 -32.75 11.79
N PHE A 2 -1.18 -33.63 10.77
CA PHE A 2 -0.07 -34.44 10.28
C PHE A 2 0.97 -33.59 9.54
N ALA A 3 2.23 -34.08 9.47
CA ALA A 3 3.31 -33.31 8.86
C ALA A 3 3.06 -32.95 7.38
N ALA A 4 2.42 -33.86 6.63
CA ALA A 4 2.07 -33.58 5.21
C ALA A 4 1.03 -32.47 5.08
N GLU A 5 -0.05 -32.53 5.86
CA GLU A 5 -1.10 -31.48 5.87
C GLU A 5 -0.52 -30.14 6.28
N ARG A 6 0.36 -30.12 7.29
CA ARG A 6 1.01 -28.91 7.75
C ARG A 6 1.91 -28.28 6.68
N ARG A 7 2.71 -29.10 5.99
CA ARG A 7 3.54 -28.64 4.86
C ARG A 7 2.71 -28.12 3.70
N GLN A 8 1.59 -28.78 3.40
CA GLN A 8 0.67 -28.33 2.36
C GLN A 8 0.11 -26.95 2.72
N LEU A 9 -0.33 -26.76 3.96
CA LEU A 9 -0.85 -25.46 4.42
C LEU A 9 0.22 -24.37 4.41
N ILE A 10 1.46 -24.70 4.83
CA ILE A 10 2.61 -23.78 4.72
C ILE A 10 2.82 -23.36 3.26
N LEU A 11 2.82 -24.31 2.32
CA LEU A 11 3.00 -24.04 0.90
C LEU A 11 1.88 -23.19 0.33
N GLU A 12 0.64 -23.44 0.70
CA GLU A 12 -0.52 -22.62 0.29
C GLU A 12 -0.42 -21.19 0.82
N MET A 13 -0.03 -21.03 2.08
CA MET A 13 0.20 -19.70 2.67
C MET A 13 1.29 -18.92 1.93
N VAL A 14 2.42 -19.57 1.64
CA VAL A 14 3.51 -18.92 0.91
C VAL A 14 3.09 -18.62 -0.54
N ARG A 15 2.33 -19.49 -1.20
CA ARG A 15 1.77 -19.22 -2.53
C ARG A 15 0.78 -18.06 -2.55
N ALA A 16 -0.04 -17.96 -1.51
CA ALA A 16 -1.02 -16.87 -1.39
C ALA A 16 -0.37 -15.52 -1.07
N ASN A 17 0.66 -15.52 -0.22
CA ASN A 17 1.24 -14.30 0.33
C ASN A 17 2.60 -13.92 -0.28
N GLY A 18 3.20 -14.81 -1.10
CA GLY A 18 4.52 -14.62 -1.73
C GLY A 18 5.70 -14.83 -0.76
N ALA A 19 5.59 -14.30 0.46
CA ALA A 19 6.53 -14.48 1.56
C ALA A 19 5.76 -14.53 2.89
N VAL A 20 6.17 -15.40 3.83
CA VAL A 20 5.54 -15.53 5.15
C VAL A 20 6.62 -15.80 6.20
N SER A 21 6.54 -15.13 7.35
CA SER A 21 7.49 -15.34 8.45
C SER A 21 7.29 -16.72 9.13
N LEU A 22 8.38 -17.30 9.68
CA LEU A 22 8.29 -18.56 10.43
C LEU A 22 7.32 -18.47 11.62
N ARG A 23 7.28 -17.30 12.28
CA ARG A 23 6.39 -17.03 13.41
C ARG A 23 4.93 -17.06 13.00
N GLU A 24 4.60 -16.42 11.89
CA GLU A 24 3.24 -16.40 11.36
C GLU A 24 2.79 -17.79 10.89
N LEU A 25 3.67 -18.51 10.19
CA LEU A 25 3.44 -19.90 9.85
C LEU A 25 3.18 -20.72 11.09
N ALA A 26 4.00 -20.58 12.15
CA ALA A 26 3.86 -21.31 13.41
C ALA A 26 2.51 -21.06 14.09
N ARG A 27 2.05 -19.80 14.07
CA ARG A 27 0.75 -19.41 14.63
C ARG A 27 -0.41 -20.05 13.86
N VAL A 28 -0.38 -20.03 12.54
CA VAL A 28 -1.48 -20.54 11.72
C VAL A 28 -1.52 -22.08 11.75
N VAL A 29 -0.37 -22.74 11.64
CA VAL A 29 -0.32 -24.20 11.72
C VAL A 29 -0.30 -24.74 13.16
N GLN A 30 -0.44 -23.86 14.16
CA GLN A 30 -0.53 -24.17 15.59
C GLN A 30 0.61 -25.08 16.08
N THR A 31 1.85 -24.73 15.76
CA THR A 31 3.04 -25.49 16.18
C THR A 31 4.20 -24.56 16.51
N SER A 32 5.33 -25.08 17.01
CA SER A 32 6.50 -24.26 17.31
C SER A 32 7.23 -23.81 16.04
N GLU A 33 7.90 -22.66 16.10
CA GLU A 33 8.76 -22.19 15.00
C GLU A 33 9.87 -23.17 14.62
N VAL A 34 10.36 -23.95 15.60
CA VAL A 34 11.35 -25.01 15.36
C VAL A 34 10.79 -26.07 14.43
N THR A 35 9.53 -26.48 14.65
CA THR A 35 8.83 -27.44 13.79
C THR A 35 8.60 -26.86 12.39
N VAL A 36 8.12 -25.62 12.31
CA VAL A 36 7.92 -24.91 11.02
C VAL A 36 9.25 -24.78 10.28
N ARG A 37 10.32 -24.40 10.96
CA ARG A 37 11.66 -24.31 10.35
C ARG A 37 12.11 -25.63 9.73
N ARG A 38 11.77 -26.76 10.36
CA ARG A 38 12.03 -28.09 9.82
C ARG A 38 11.16 -28.41 8.60
N ASP A 39 9.88 -28.06 8.64
CA ASP A 39 8.97 -28.25 7.51
C ASP A 39 9.34 -27.39 6.31
N VAL A 40 9.69 -26.13 6.52
CA VAL A 40 10.18 -25.22 5.47
C VAL A 40 11.48 -25.74 4.86
N ARG A 41 12.42 -26.29 5.64
CA ARG A 41 13.63 -26.94 5.10
C ARG A 41 13.31 -28.16 4.23
N ALA A 42 12.30 -28.93 4.59
CA ALA A 42 11.87 -30.07 3.77
C ALA A 42 11.29 -29.61 2.43
N LEU A 43 10.43 -28.59 2.45
CA LEU A 43 9.86 -27.98 1.24
C LEU A 43 10.92 -27.28 0.38
N GLU A 44 11.95 -26.66 0.99
CA GLU A 44 13.10 -26.11 0.30
C GLU A 44 13.93 -27.20 -0.40
N ALA A 45 14.17 -28.33 0.27
CA ALA A 45 14.84 -29.49 -0.32
C ALA A 45 14.07 -30.11 -1.49
N GLU A 46 12.74 -30.00 -1.49
CA GLU A 46 11.84 -30.41 -2.59
C GLU A 46 11.74 -29.34 -3.71
N GLY A 47 12.41 -28.18 -3.54
CA GLY A 47 12.37 -27.06 -4.50
C GLY A 47 11.02 -26.35 -4.55
N LEU A 48 10.16 -26.54 -3.56
CA LEU A 48 8.82 -25.94 -3.51
C LEU A 48 8.78 -24.58 -2.84
N LEU A 49 9.78 -24.26 -2.01
CA LEU A 49 9.97 -22.99 -1.32
C LEU A 49 11.47 -22.64 -1.31
N ASP A 50 11.78 -21.36 -1.18
CA ASP A 50 13.10 -20.85 -0.79
C ASP A 50 13.01 -20.33 0.65
N ARG A 51 14.04 -20.60 1.46
CA ARG A 51 14.15 -20.03 2.80
C ARG A 51 14.91 -18.70 2.74
N ARG A 52 14.32 -17.66 3.33
CA ARG A 52 14.97 -16.39 3.57
C ARG A 52 15.06 -16.11 5.07
N HIS A 53 15.84 -15.10 5.47
CA HIS A 53 16.00 -14.75 6.88
C HIS A 53 14.64 -14.62 7.58
N GLY A 54 14.37 -15.52 8.53
CA GLY A 54 13.14 -15.53 9.33
C GLY A 54 11.84 -15.97 8.63
N GLY A 55 11.86 -16.41 7.35
CA GLY A 55 10.64 -16.76 6.61
C GLY A 55 10.83 -17.77 5.48
N ALA A 56 9.75 -18.01 4.73
CA ALA A 56 9.69 -18.82 3.53
C ALA A 56 9.10 -18.02 2.36
N VAL A 57 9.64 -18.20 1.14
CA VAL A 57 9.22 -17.55 -0.10
C VAL A 57 9.09 -18.58 -1.22
N LEU A 58 8.44 -18.21 -2.33
CA LEU A 58 8.37 -19.09 -3.51
C LEU A 58 9.73 -19.23 -4.19
N PRO A 59 10.03 -20.39 -4.84
CA PRO A 59 11.27 -20.59 -5.57
C PRO A 59 11.40 -19.60 -6.74
N GLY A 60 12.64 -19.12 -6.95
CA GLY A 60 12.92 -18.12 -7.98
C GLY A 60 12.98 -16.69 -7.48
N GLY A 61 12.84 -16.47 -6.17
CA GLY A 61 13.36 -15.37 -5.36
C GLY A 61 12.95 -13.94 -5.62
N PHE A 62 12.30 -13.62 -6.71
CA PHE A 62 11.68 -12.31 -6.88
C PHE A 62 10.18 -12.50 -6.74
N SER A 63 9.71 -12.47 -5.49
CA SER A 63 8.35 -12.76 -5.11
C SER A 63 7.36 -11.97 -5.96
N ARG A 64 6.38 -12.68 -6.48
CA ARG A 64 5.15 -12.03 -6.94
C ARG A 64 4.65 -11.18 -5.79
N GLU A 65 4.67 -9.88 -5.96
CA GLU A 65 4.23 -8.93 -4.95
C GLU A 65 2.84 -9.34 -4.46
N PRO A 66 2.64 -9.62 -3.16
CA PRO A 66 1.31 -9.92 -2.65
C PRO A 66 0.36 -8.77 -2.98
N GLY A 67 -0.86 -9.08 -3.40
CA GLY A 67 -1.86 -8.06 -3.68
C GLY A 67 -2.23 -7.25 -2.43
N TYR A 68 -2.79 -6.06 -2.64
CA TYR A 68 -3.19 -5.17 -1.56
C TYR A 68 -4.06 -5.86 -0.47
N PRO A 69 -5.11 -6.66 -0.80
CA PRO A 69 -5.95 -7.30 0.22
C PRO A 69 -5.15 -8.19 1.17
N GLN A 70 -4.14 -8.90 0.65
CA GLN A 70 -3.27 -9.76 1.45
C GLN A 70 -2.36 -8.94 2.35
N LYS A 71 -1.74 -7.87 1.80
CA LYS A 71 -0.84 -6.98 2.55
C LYS A 71 -1.54 -6.23 3.69
N THR A 72 -2.83 -5.94 3.57
CA THR A 72 -3.58 -5.18 4.58
C THR A 72 -3.69 -5.93 5.91
N HIS A 73 -3.84 -7.25 5.85
CA HIS A 73 -4.00 -8.08 7.06
C HIS A 73 -2.67 -8.53 7.68
N LEU A 74 -1.58 -8.50 6.90
CA LEU A 74 -0.24 -8.86 7.39
C LEU A 74 0.30 -7.74 8.27
N SER A 75 0.77 -8.07 9.48
CA SER A 75 1.39 -7.13 10.42
C SER A 75 0.54 -5.86 10.64
N ALA A 76 -0.77 -6.02 10.82
CA ALA A 76 -1.69 -4.88 10.91
C ALA A 76 -1.46 -4.04 12.19
N ALA A 77 -1.14 -4.69 13.31
CA ALA A 77 -0.84 -4.01 14.57
C ALA A 77 0.48 -3.21 14.49
N GLU A 78 1.49 -3.83 13.88
CA GLU A 78 2.80 -3.23 13.65
C GLU A 78 2.69 -2.00 12.73
N LYS A 79 1.95 -2.10 11.64
CA LYS A 79 1.70 -0.96 10.73
C LYS A 79 0.94 0.16 11.41
N SER A 80 -0.01 -0.18 12.28
CA SER A 80 -0.73 0.81 13.09
C SER A 80 0.23 1.55 14.02
N ALA A 81 1.07 0.83 14.77
CA ALA A 81 2.05 1.42 15.69
C ALA A 81 3.08 2.31 14.96
N ILE A 82 3.62 1.80 13.83
CA ILE A 82 4.53 2.56 12.94
C ILE A 82 3.85 3.86 12.47
N ALA A 83 2.59 3.77 12.05
CA ALA A 83 1.85 4.93 11.56
C ALA A 83 1.56 5.96 12.67
N ASP A 84 1.29 5.50 13.90
CA ASP A 84 1.09 6.38 15.04
C ASP A 84 2.37 7.16 15.38
N LEU A 85 3.53 6.48 15.40
CA LEU A 85 4.82 7.12 15.65
C LEU A 85 5.20 8.06 14.51
N ALA A 86 5.05 7.63 13.26
CA ALA A 86 5.38 8.44 12.08
C ALA A 86 4.51 9.69 11.94
N ALA A 87 3.25 9.64 12.36
CA ALA A 87 2.37 10.81 12.36
C ALA A 87 2.88 11.92 13.28
N GLY A 88 3.56 11.58 14.39
CA GLY A 88 4.19 12.54 15.28
C GLY A 88 5.38 13.30 14.69
N LEU A 89 5.86 12.88 13.49
CA LEU A 89 6.93 13.57 12.76
C LEU A 89 6.40 14.67 11.84
N VAL A 90 5.08 14.83 11.73
CA VAL A 90 4.44 15.80 10.82
C VAL A 90 3.81 16.92 11.62
N GLU A 91 4.11 18.16 11.24
CA GLU A 91 3.64 19.37 11.91
C GLU A 91 2.52 20.06 11.12
N GLU A 92 1.76 20.92 11.79
CA GLU A 92 0.76 21.79 11.15
C GLU A 92 1.41 22.63 10.05
N GLY A 93 0.82 22.65 8.87
CA GLY A 93 1.31 23.41 7.72
C GLY A 93 2.40 22.73 6.90
N ASP A 94 2.85 21.53 7.28
CA ASP A 94 3.84 20.79 6.49
C ASP A 94 3.33 20.47 5.07
N ALA A 95 4.27 20.38 4.13
CA ALA A 95 4.07 19.74 2.83
C ALA A 95 4.88 18.44 2.79
N VAL A 96 4.21 17.32 2.58
CA VAL A 96 4.84 15.99 2.66
C VAL A 96 4.46 15.13 1.45
N VAL A 97 5.35 14.20 1.10
CA VAL A 97 5.05 13.11 0.17
C VAL A 97 4.69 11.86 0.97
N VAL A 98 3.63 11.17 0.54
CA VAL A 98 3.22 9.87 1.10
C VAL A 98 3.08 8.87 -0.06
N GLY A 99 4.00 7.94 -0.17
CA GLY A 99 4.03 6.91 -1.21
C GLY A 99 2.96 5.85 -1.04
N ALA A 100 2.80 5.00 -2.07
CA ALA A 100 1.83 3.91 -2.05
C ALA A 100 2.28 2.76 -1.13
N GLY A 101 1.37 2.28 -0.28
CA GLY A 101 1.61 1.15 0.61
C GLY A 101 0.51 0.98 1.66
N THR A 102 0.45 -0.18 2.30
CA THR A 102 -0.51 -0.41 3.39
C THR A 102 -0.09 0.31 4.68
N THR A 103 1.20 0.42 4.97
CA THR A 103 1.73 1.17 6.12
C THR A 103 1.55 2.68 5.93
N THR A 104 1.83 3.19 4.74
CA THR A 104 1.64 4.61 4.41
C THR A 104 0.16 5.00 4.35
N GLN A 105 -0.74 4.07 4.01
CA GLN A 105 -2.19 4.29 4.13
C GLN A 105 -2.62 4.40 5.61
N GLU A 106 -2.05 3.58 6.50
CA GLU A 106 -2.30 3.72 7.94
C GLU A 106 -1.81 5.08 8.46
N LEU A 107 -0.63 5.55 7.99
CA LEU A 107 -0.16 6.90 8.28
C LEU A 107 -1.17 7.96 7.80
N ALA A 108 -1.65 7.86 6.57
CA ALA A 108 -2.60 8.84 6.01
C ALA A 108 -3.86 8.99 6.87
N ARG A 109 -4.37 7.91 7.47
CA ARG A 109 -5.52 7.97 8.40
C ARG A 109 -5.24 8.83 9.64
N ARG A 110 -3.99 8.88 10.12
CA ARG A 110 -3.56 9.72 11.25
C ARG A 110 -3.37 11.16 10.80
N LEU A 111 -2.76 11.36 9.64
CA LEU A 111 -2.52 12.67 9.05
C LEU A 111 -3.82 13.43 8.75
N ALA A 112 -4.95 12.76 8.59
CA ALA A 112 -6.26 13.38 8.44
C ALA A 112 -6.62 14.35 9.60
N ARG A 113 -5.93 14.26 10.73
CA ARG A 113 -6.15 15.11 11.92
C ARG A 113 -5.17 16.28 12.01
N VAL A 114 -4.14 16.32 11.18
CA VAL A 114 -3.12 17.39 11.16
C VAL A 114 -3.64 18.55 10.30
N PRO A 115 -3.87 19.74 10.85
CA PRO A 115 -4.46 20.83 10.09
C PRO A 115 -3.45 21.52 9.17
N GLY A 116 -3.93 22.07 8.05
CA GLY A 116 -3.12 22.88 7.13
C GLY A 116 -2.09 22.06 6.33
N LEU A 117 -2.19 20.72 6.34
CA LEU A 117 -1.25 19.83 5.69
C LEU A 117 -1.49 19.76 4.18
N THR A 118 -0.39 19.74 3.40
CA THR A 118 -0.41 19.38 1.98
C THR A 118 0.24 18.02 1.78
N VAL A 119 -0.51 17.05 1.24
CA VAL A 119 -0.03 15.69 0.98
C VAL A 119 0.05 15.45 -0.52
N VAL A 120 1.25 15.20 -1.03
CA VAL A 120 1.47 14.73 -2.40
C VAL A 120 1.57 13.21 -2.40
N THR A 121 0.80 12.55 -3.26
CA THR A 121 0.75 11.07 -3.24
C THR A 121 0.54 10.46 -4.62
N ASN A 122 1.16 9.31 -4.86
CA ASN A 122 0.86 8.43 -5.97
C ASN A 122 -0.10 7.29 -5.59
N SER A 123 -0.75 7.36 -4.42
CA SER A 123 -1.62 6.31 -3.89
C SER A 123 -3.08 6.72 -3.90
N LEU A 124 -3.91 5.95 -4.63
CA LEU A 124 -5.36 6.13 -4.56
C LEU A 124 -5.89 5.92 -3.12
N LEU A 125 -5.30 4.99 -2.36
CA LEU A 125 -5.77 4.66 -1.01
C LEU A 125 -5.35 5.70 0.03
N VAL A 126 -4.18 6.33 -0.12
CA VAL A 126 -3.77 7.49 0.69
C VAL A 126 -4.73 8.66 0.41
N ALA A 127 -4.99 8.96 -0.86
CA ALA A 127 -5.93 10.01 -1.23
C ALA A 127 -7.34 9.75 -0.69
N GLN A 128 -7.82 8.51 -0.78
CA GLN A 128 -9.11 8.10 -0.21
C GLN A 128 -9.16 8.27 1.33
N ALA A 129 -8.09 7.91 2.04
CA ALA A 129 -8.01 8.07 3.50
C ALA A 129 -8.10 9.55 3.93
N LEU A 130 -7.65 10.47 3.09
CA LEU A 130 -7.63 11.91 3.33
C LEU A 130 -8.80 12.66 2.70
N ALA A 131 -9.62 12.03 1.84
CA ALA A 131 -10.65 12.70 1.04
C ALA A 131 -11.69 13.48 1.85
N HIS A 132 -11.90 13.11 3.11
CA HIS A 132 -12.84 13.77 4.02
C HIS A 132 -12.16 14.56 5.15
N ALA A 133 -10.82 14.68 5.10
CA ALA A 133 -10.08 15.43 6.09
C ALA A 133 -10.27 16.94 5.88
N ASN A 134 -10.73 17.62 6.91
CA ASN A 134 -10.87 19.07 6.88
C ASN A 134 -9.46 19.70 6.98
N ARG A 135 -9.18 20.69 6.11
CA ARG A 135 -7.91 21.45 6.12
C ARG A 135 -6.67 20.60 5.72
N VAL A 136 -6.85 19.53 4.97
CA VAL A 136 -5.78 18.77 4.31
C VAL A 136 -5.96 18.91 2.80
N GLU A 137 -4.95 19.42 2.11
CA GLU A 137 -4.90 19.42 0.66
C GLU A 137 -4.21 18.16 0.14
N VAL A 138 -4.82 17.48 -0.83
CA VAL A 138 -4.28 16.25 -1.41
C VAL A 138 -3.99 16.47 -2.89
N VAL A 139 -2.71 16.37 -3.25
CA VAL A 139 -2.23 16.45 -4.63
C VAL A 139 -1.89 15.05 -5.11
N MET A 140 -2.57 14.58 -6.15
CA MET A 140 -2.28 13.28 -6.77
C MET A 140 -1.35 13.43 -7.97
N THR A 141 -0.35 12.56 -8.08
CA THR A 141 0.63 12.61 -9.17
C THR A 141 0.03 12.35 -10.56
N GLY A 142 -1.20 11.80 -10.64
CA GLY A 142 -1.69 11.27 -11.91
C GLY A 142 -0.91 10.02 -12.37
N GLY A 143 -1.04 9.66 -13.67
CA GLY A 143 -0.44 8.46 -14.22
C GLY A 143 -1.41 7.30 -14.39
N THR A 144 -0.89 6.09 -14.56
CA THR A 144 -1.67 4.85 -14.74
C THR A 144 -1.91 4.15 -13.41
N LEU A 145 -3.17 3.85 -13.08
CA LEU A 145 -3.51 3.11 -11.86
C LEU A 145 -3.13 1.63 -11.98
N ARG A 146 -2.25 1.18 -11.11
CA ARG A 146 -1.85 -0.22 -10.97
C ARG A 146 -2.76 -0.92 -9.96
N GLY A 147 -3.58 -1.88 -10.44
CA GLY A 147 -4.63 -2.52 -9.64
C GLY A 147 -4.15 -3.40 -8.49
N SER A 148 -2.88 -3.88 -8.51
CA SER A 148 -2.35 -4.77 -7.46
C SER A 148 -2.06 -4.07 -6.13
N ASN A 149 -1.75 -2.76 -6.14
CA ASN A 149 -1.40 -1.98 -4.96
C ASN A 149 -2.02 -0.57 -4.96
N TYR A 150 -2.89 -0.27 -5.92
CA TYR A 150 -3.58 1.01 -6.09
C TYR A 150 -2.62 2.22 -6.21
N ALA A 151 -1.41 1.99 -6.74
CA ALA A 151 -0.44 3.04 -7.02
C ALA A 151 -0.63 3.60 -8.43
N LEU A 152 -0.46 4.91 -8.56
CA LEU A 152 -0.31 5.60 -9.83
C LEU A 152 1.16 5.52 -10.27
N VAL A 153 1.40 5.05 -11.49
CA VAL A 153 2.74 4.79 -12.02
C VAL A 153 2.89 5.30 -13.44
N GLY A 154 4.13 5.28 -13.93
CA GLY A 154 4.50 5.67 -15.30
C GLY A 154 4.98 7.11 -15.41
N SER A 155 5.43 7.50 -16.61
CA SER A 155 6.10 8.78 -16.86
C SER A 155 5.26 10.00 -16.49
N GLY A 156 3.93 9.93 -16.62
CA GLY A 156 3.05 11.02 -16.19
C GLY A 156 3.10 11.28 -14.68
N ALA A 157 3.20 10.21 -13.87
CA ALA A 157 3.38 10.32 -12.42
C ALA A 157 4.75 10.89 -12.07
N GLU A 158 5.81 10.41 -12.74
CA GLU A 158 7.17 10.91 -12.53
C GLU A 158 7.32 12.39 -12.92
N GLN A 159 6.77 12.78 -14.06
CA GLN A 159 6.84 14.17 -14.56
C GLN A 159 6.12 15.15 -13.63
N SER A 160 5.01 14.77 -13.02
CA SER A 160 4.27 15.64 -12.10
C SER A 160 5.06 16.00 -10.83
N LEU A 161 6.09 15.23 -10.52
CA LEU A 161 6.97 15.43 -9.37
C LEU A 161 8.19 16.33 -9.70
N HIS A 162 8.42 16.64 -10.98
CA HIS A 162 9.53 17.51 -11.37
C HIS A 162 9.36 18.91 -10.80
N GLY A 163 10.39 19.38 -10.10
CA GLY A 163 10.40 20.69 -9.46
C GLY A 163 9.65 20.77 -8.13
N LEU A 164 8.98 19.67 -7.72
CA LEU A 164 8.41 19.59 -6.37
C LEU A 164 9.52 19.62 -5.31
N ARG A 165 9.27 20.34 -4.21
CA ARG A 165 10.11 20.31 -3.01
C ARG A 165 9.20 20.28 -1.80
N VAL A 166 9.42 19.28 -0.94
CA VAL A 166 8.69 19.06 0.31
C VAL A 166 9.65 18.80 1.47
N SER A 167 9.17 18.91 2.70
CA SER A 167 9.99 18.65 3.89
C SER A 167 10.34 17.17 4.01
N LYS A 168 9.37 16.29 3.91
CA LYS A 168 9.49 14.87 4.24
C LYS A 168 8.81 13.98 3.20
N ALA A 169 9.43 12.82 2.90
CA ALA A 169 8.83 11.73 2.14
C ALA A 169 8.67 10.49 3.01
N PHE A 170 7.45 10.01 3.14
CA PHE A 170 7.12 8.75 3.81
C PHE A 170 6.93 7.66 2.78
N ILE A 171 7.84 6.69 2.75
CA ILE A 171 7.90 5.62 1.76
C ILE A 171 7.89 4.26 2.44
N SER A 172 7.25 3.28 1.82
CA SER A 172 7.30 1.88 2.23
C SER A 172 7.69 0.99 1.05
N GLY A 173 8.13 -0.24 1.33
CA GLY A 173 8.60 -1.15 0.30
C GLY A 173 8.28 -2.62 0.58
N SER A 174 8.90 -3.49 -0.21
CA SER A 174 8.77 -4.95 -0.07
C SER A 174 9.89 -5.56 0.75
N GLY A 175 11.04 -4.90 0.85
CA GLY A 175 12.18 -5.32 1.64
C GLY A 175 13.14 -4.17 1.92
N LEU A 176 13.94 -4.30 2.99
CA LEU A 176 14.93 -3.33 3.45
C LEU A 176 16.17 -4.06 3.95
N THR A 177 17.32 -3.75 3.37
CA THR A 177 18.64 -4.26 3.81
C THR A 177 19.63 -3.13 3.97
N ALA A 178 20.67 -3.32 4.80
CA ALA A 178 21.73 -2.33 4.96
C ALA A 178 22.52 -2.09 3.66
N GLU A 179 22.71 -3.14 2.85
CA GLU A 179 23.52 -3.08 1.63
C GLU A 179 22.81 -2.38 0.48
N ARG A 180 21.48 -2.54 0.36
CA ARG A 180 20.73 -2.03 -0.79
C ARG A 180 19.68 -0.99 -0.44
N GLY A 181 19.37 -0.82 0.85
CA GLY A 181 18.28 0.04 1.26
C GLY A 181 16.90 -0.54 0.94
N LEU A 182 15.94 0.31 0.65
CA LEU A 182 14.56 -0.07 0.38
C LEU A 182 14.40 -0.60 -1.04
N SER A 183 13.60 -1.66 -1.20
CA SER A 183 13.37 -2.32 -2.49
C SER A 183 11.91 -2.70 -2.71
N THR A 184 11.52 -2.86 -3.98
CA THR A 184 10.18 -3.29 -4.41
C THR A 184 10.25 -4.28 -5.57
N ALA A 185 9.18 -5.04 -5.79
CA ALA A 185 9.14 -6.06 -6.84
C ALA A 185 8.79 -5.51 -8.24
N ASN A 186 8.38 -4.24 -8.36
CA ASN A 186 7.88 -3.67 -9.61
C ASN A 186 8.67 -2.45 -10.05
N MET A 187 9.15 -2.49 -11.31
CA MET A 187 9.99 -1.43 -11.89
C MET A 187 9.26 -0.07 -11.98
N LEU A 188 7.99 -0.06 -12.39
CA LEU A 188 7.25 1.19 -12.52
C LEU A 188 6.96 1.84 -11.16
N SER A 189 6.69 1.02 -10.12
CA SER A 189 6.60 1.52 -8.76
C SER A 189 7.93 2.09 -8.29
N ALA A 190 9.04 1.35 -8.50
CA ALA A 190 10.38 1.81 -8.13
C ALA A 190 10.75 3.15 -8.78
N SER A 191 10.36 3.37 -10.04
CA SER A 191 10.65 4.62 -10.76
C SER A 191 9.94 5.80 -10.12
N VAL A 192 8.64 5.66 -9.81
CA VAL A 192 7.87 6.73 -9.15
C VAL A 192 8.35 6.94 -7.71
N ASP A 193 8.63 5.86 -6.95
CA ASP A 193 9.14 5.98 -5.58
C ASP A 193 10.46 6.76 -5.53
N ARG A 194 11.38 6.52 -6.48
CA ARG A 194 12.60 7.33 -6.62
C ARG A 194 12.32 8.80 -6.88
N ALA A 195 11.34 9.13 -7.73
CA ALA A 195 10.96 10.51 -8.00
C ALA A 195 10.32 11.19 -6.77
N LEU A 196 9.51 10.46 -6.00
CA LEU A 196 8.95 10.91 -4.73
C LEU A 196 10.06 11.24 -3.72
N VAL A 197 11.03 10.34 -3.56
CA VAL A 197 12.17 10.52 -2.65
C VAL A 197 13.02 11.72 -3.04
N GLN A 198 13.29 11.91 -4.35
CA GLN A 198 14.07 13.05 -4.84
C GLN A 198 13.40 14.41 -4.60
N SER A 199 12.10 14.44 -4.37
CA SER A 199 11.36 15.68 -4.09
C SER A 199 11.43 16.13 -2.63
N ALA A 200 11.97 15.33 -1.71
CA ALA A 200 11.96 15.59 -0.27
C ALA A 200 13.36 15.87 0.29
N ASN A 201 13.41 16.63 1.38
CA ASN A 201 14.64 16.85 2.13
C ASN A 201 14.97 15.69 3.06
N GLU A 202 13.95 15.11 3.70
CA GLU A 202 14.08 13.95 4.59
C GLU A 202 13.31 12.77 4.02
N VAL A 203 13.94 11.60 4.04
CA VAL A 203 13.35 10.34 3.57
C VAL A 203 13.14 9.43 4.77
N ILE A 204 11.86 9.18 5.05
CA ILE A 204 11.41 8.37 6.17
C ILE A 204 10.82 7.07 5.63
N VAL A 205 11.51 5.97 5.91
CA VAL A 205 11.06 4.63 5.53
C VAL A 205 10.17 4.06 6.62
N LEU A 206 8.99 3.58 6.24
CA LEU A 206 8.04 2.88 7.11
C LEU A 206 8.04 1.39 6.77
N ALA A 207 8.64 0.57 7.63
CA ALA A 207 8.78 -0.86 7.38
C ALA A 207 8.56 -1.65 8.67
N ASP A 208 7.66 -2.62 8.66
CA ASP A 208 7.52 -3.58 9.75
C ASP A 208 8.72 -4.55 9.78
N HIS A 209 8.97 -5.17 10.96
CA HIS A 209 10.11 -6.08 11.17
C HIS A 209 10.24 -7.18 10.10
N THR A 210 9.14 -7.59 9.45
CA THR A 210 9.17 -8.64 8.41
C THR A 210 9.85 -8.20 7.13
N LYS A 211 10.11 -6.89 6.96
CA LYS A 211 10.80 -6.31 5.80
C LYS A 211 12.30 -6.22 6.00
N LEU A 212 12.78 -6.28 7.24
CA LEU A 212 14.20 -6.21 7.57
C LEU A 212 14.92 -7.48 7.12
N GLY A 213 15.99 -7.32 6.34
CA GLY A 213 16.74 -8.42 5.73
C GLY A 213 16.05 -9.07 4.52
N ALA A 214 14.85 -8.62 4.15
CA ALA A 214 14.22 -8.99 2.89
C ALA A 214 14.74 -8.09 1.76
N ASP A 215 14.91 -8.65 0.56
CA ASP A 215 15.32 -7.92 -0.63
C ASP A 215 14.38 -8.22 -1.80
N SER A 216 14.23 -7.25 -2.69
CA SER A 216 13.36 -7.34 -3.86
C SER A 216 14.08 -6.87 -5.12
N MET A 217 13.47 -7.07 -6.29
CA MET A 217 14.16 -6.89 -7.57
C MET A 217 14.70 -5.47 -7.79
N PHE A 218 13.92 -4.44 -7.46
CA PHE A 218 14.24 -3.06 -7.79
C PHE A 218 14.48 -2.24 -6.53
N GLN A 219 15.68 -1.69 -6.40
CA GLN A 219 16.01 -0.70 -5.37
C GLN A 219 15.21 0.58 -5.60
N THR A 220 14.59 1.10 -4.54
CA THR A 220 13.85 2.36 -4.56
C THR A 220 14.60 3.47 -3.86
N VAL A 221 15.13 3.20 -2.66
CA VAL A 221 15.87 4.16 -1.85
C VAL A 221 17.18 3.51 -1.42
N PRO A 222 18.34 3.95 -1.91
CA PRO A 222 19.64 3.54 -1.38
C PRO A 222 19.75 3.86 0.12
N THR A 223 20.46 3.05 0.89
CA THR A 223 20.56 3.18 2.34
C THR A 223 21.07 4.55 2.76
N GLU A 224 22.06 5.09 2.06
CA GLU A 224 22.63 6.42 2.29
C GLU A 224 21.64 7.57 2.07
N ASN A 225 20.54 7.33 1.40
CA ASN A 225 19.48 8.32 1.17
C ASN A 225 18.31 8.20 2.16
N ILE A 226 18.36 7.23 3.07
CA ILE A 226 17.37 7.05 4.14
C ILE A 226 17.80 7.90 5.33
N THR A 227 17.00 8.91 5.67
CA THR A 227 17.25 9.74 6.85
C THR A 227 16.82 9.02 8.13
N ARG A 228 15.66 8.32 8.05
CA ARG A 228 15.02 7.70 9.21
C ARG A 228 14.28 6.43 8.81
N LEU A 229 14.35 5.42 9.67
CA LEU A 229 13.52 4.22 9.62
C LEU A 229 12.59 4.21 10.84
N VAL A 230 11.28 4.13 10.58
CA VAL A 230 10.28 3.83 11.62
C VAL A 230 9.87 2.37 11.45
N THR A 231 10.15 1.56 12.47
CA THR A 231 9.81 0.13 12.51
C THR A 231 9.17 -0.22 13.85
N ASP A 232 8.64 -1.44 13.99
CA ASP A 232 8.04 -1.89 15.24
C ASP A 232 9.06 -2.53 16.18
N GLU A 233 8.74 -2.60 17.48
CA GLU A 233 9.62 -3.14 18.53
C GLU A 233 9.98 -4.63 18.33
N GLN A 234 9.22 -5.39 17.53
CA GLN A 234 9.56 -6.78 17.22
C GLN A 234 10.82 -6.89 16.37
N ALA A 235 11.28 -5.80 15.74
CA ALA A 235 12.53 -5.75 15.01
C ALA A 235 13.75 -6.13 15.88
N THR A 236 13.65 -5.95 17.20
CA THR A 236 14.69 -6.31 18.18
C THR A 236 14.48 -7.67 18.85
N ALA A 237 13.35 -8.35 18.59
CA ALA A 237 12.98 -9.57 19.28
C ALA A 237 13.64 -10.85 18.69
N ASP A 238 14.14 -10.77 17.46
CA ASP A 238 14.85 -11.86 16.76
C ASP A 238 16.25 -11.42 16.39
N ASP A 239 17.27 -12.23 16.69
CA ASP A 239 18.69 -11.94 16.43
C ASP A 239 18.99 -11.61 14.95
N GLY A 240 18.19 -12.14 14.03
CA GLY A 240 18.36 -11.90 12.59
C GLY A 240 17.92 -10.49 12.20
N THR A 241 16.73 -10.08 12.63
CA THR A 241 16.19 -8.74 12.38
C THR A 241 16.94 -7.66 13.17
N ALA A 242 17.34 -7.97 14.42
CA ALA A 242 18.15 -7.06 15.24
C ALA A 242 19.49 -6.72 14.56
N ARG A 243 20.20 -7.72 14.04
CA ARG A 243 21.46 -7.49 13.29
C ARG A 243 21.26 -6.65 12.03
N GLN A 244 20.14 -6.84 11.32
CA GLN A 244 19.83 -6.01 10.16
C GLN A 244 19.53 -4.57 10.57
N LEU A 245 18.84 -4.39 11.69
CA LEU A 245 18.54 -3.07 12.24
C LEU A 245 19.83 -2.33 12.64
N ASP A 246 20.73 -3.02 13.35
CA ASP A 246 22.04 -2.48 13.73
C ASP A 246 22.87 -2.09 12.50
N ALA A 247 22.92 -2.96 11.48
CA ALA A 247 23.64 -2.67 10.24
C ALA A 247 23.06 -1.46 9.48
N ILE A 248 21.75 -1.27 9.51
CA ILE A 248 21.11 -0.08 8.93
C ILE A 248 21.44 1.17 9.73
N ALA A 249 21.45 1.09 11.07
CA ALA A 249 21.85 2.18 11.95
C ALA A 249 23.33 2.58 11.75
N ASP A 250 24.22 1.60 11.57
CA ASP A 250 25.65 1.82 11.26
C ASP A 250 25.87 2.58 9.95
N CYS A 251 24.91 2.54 9.01
CA CYS A 251 24.90 3.36 7.81
C CYS A 251 24.48 4.82 8.05
N GLY A 252 24.19 5.22 9.31
CA GLY A 252 23.79 6.57 9.68
C GLY A 252 22.30 6.83 9.63
N VAL A 253 21.47 5.79 9.45
CA VAL A 253 20.00 5.89 9.46
C VAL A 253 19.51 6.02 10.91
N GLN A 254 18.71 7.04 11.20
CA GLN A 254 18.05 7.15 12.51
C GLN A 254 16.96 6.08 12.64
N ILE A 255 16.95 5.34 13.74
CA ILE A 255 15.98 4.27 13.98
C ILE A 255 14.98 4.71 15.06
N ASP A 256 13.69 4.63 14.75
CA ASP A 256 12.60 4.84 15.69
C ASP A 256 11.79 3.54 15.84
N LEU A 257 11.69 3.04 17.07
CA LEU A 257 10.96 1.81 17.39
C LEU A 257 9.54 2.15 17.88
N ALA A 258 8.54 1.74 17.13
CA ALA A 258 7.15 1.91 17.53
C ALA A 258 6.74 0.79 18.52
N PRO A 259 6.30 1.15 19.74
CA PRO A 259 5.84 0.16 20.70
C PRO A 259 4.52 -0.44 20.24
N LEU A 260 4.39 -1.75 20.32
CA LEU A 260 3.11 -2.43 20.15
C LEU A 260 2.36 -2.26 21.47
N GLY A 261 1.42 -1.31 21.51
CA GLY A 261 0.59 -1.14 22.68
C GLY A 261 -0.07 -2.46 23.06
N VAL A 262 -0.11 -2.76 24.35
CA VAL A 262 -1.01 -3.80 24.86
C VAL A 262 -2.40 -3.42 24.39
N ALA A 263 -3.03 -4.25 23.55
CA ALA A 263 -4.40 -4.03 23.13
C ALA A 263 -5.23 -3.70 24.40
N PRO A 264 -6.02 -2.61 24.42
CA PRO A 264 -6.87 -2.35 25.57
C PRO A 264 -7.65 -3.65 25.81
N ALA A 265 -7.54 -4.18 27.03
CA ALA A 265 -8.24 -5.39 27.43
C ALA A 265 -9.69 -5.16 27.01
N GLY A 266 -10.16 -5.96 26.03
CA GLY A 266 -11.46 -5.76 25.44
C GLY A 266 -12.48 -5.62 26.56
N ASP A 267 -13.32 -4.60 26.48
CA ASP A 267 -14.50 -4.47 27.32
C ASP A 267 -15.24 -5.81 27.26
N ALA A 268 -15.08 -6.56 28.34
CA ALA A 268 -15.87 -7.76 28.53
C ALA A 268 -17.34 -7.34 28.46
N PRO A 269 -18.20 -8.03 27.75
CA PRO A 269 -19.60 -7.68 27.73
C PRO A 269 -20.12 -7.72 29.16
N VAL A 270 -20.52 -6.56 29.66
CA VAL A 270 -21.17 -6.41 30.95
C VAL A 270 -22.49 -7.16 30.85
N HIS A 271 -22.53 -8.38 31.39
CA HIS A 271 -23.76 -9.10 31.63
C HIS A 271 -24.60 -8.32 32.67
N GLY A 272 -25.38 -7.38 32.18
CA GLY A 272 -26.41 -6.73 32.97
C GLY A 272 -27.52 -7.73 33.26
N THR A 273 -27.51 -8.29 34.47
CA THR A 273 -28.71 -8.92 35.07
C THR A 273 -29.69 -7.83 35.43
N GLY A 274 -30.70 -7.66 34.63
CA GLY A 274 -31.81 -6.74 34.87
C GLY A 274 -33.05 -7.26 34.20
N SER A 275 -33.79 -8.14 34.92
CA SER A 275 -35.11 -8.57 34.59
C SER A 275 -36.09 -7.41 34.84
N GLY A 276 -36.63 -6.82 33.77
CA GLY A 276 -37.78 -5.90 33.79
C GLY A 276 -38.77 -6.30 32.70
N PRO A 277 -40.09 -6.17 32.94
CA PRO A 277 -41.08 -6.78 32.08
C PRO A 277 -41.23 -6.08 30.73
N VAL A 278 -41.25 -6.88 29.68
CA VAL A 278 -41.41 -6.48 28.28
C VAL A 278 -42.86 -6.02 28.10
N HIS A 279 -43.08 -4.74 27.89
CA HIS A 279 -44.33 -4.21 27.36
C HIS A 279 -44.38 -4.45 25.84
N GLN A 280 -45.21 -5.37 25.41
CA GLN A 280 -45.56 -5.57 24.00
C GLN A 280 -46.40 -4.39 23.50
N THR A 281 -45.81 -3.52 22.69
CA THR A 281 -46.54 -2.55 21.87
C THR A 281 -46.79 -3.16 20.49
N GLN A 282 -48.06 -3.32 20.14
CA GLN A 282 -48.52 -3.77 18.84
C GLN A 282 -48.17 -2.75 17.74
N PRO A 283 -47.83 -3.19 16.51
CA PRO A 283 -47.58 -2.26 15.40
C PRO A 283 -48.92 -1.68 14.88
N GLY A 284 -49.01 -0.36 14.86
CA GLY A 284 -50.09 0.39 14.22
C GLY A 284 -50.00 0.33 12.68
N PRO A 285 -51.13 0.58 11.98
CA PRO A 285 -51.23 0.36 10.54
C PRO A 285 -50.45 1.38 9.73
N LEU A 286 -49.76 0.87 8.71
CA LEU A 286 -48.98 1.61 7.70
C LEU A 286 -49.80 2.70 7.01
N ALA A 287 -49.42 3.96 7.16
CA ALA A 287 -49.96 5.08 6.41
C ALA A 287 -49.59 4.94 4.92
N ARG A 288 -50.62 4.95 4.07
CA ARG A 288 -50.53 4.93 2.61
C ARG A 288 -49.81 6.20 2.10
N ARG A 289 -48.79 6.02 1.25
CA ARG A 289 -48.16 7.12 0.48
C ARG A 289 -49.19 7.75 -0.46
N PRO A 290 -49.24 9.09 -0.60
CA PRO A 290 -50.07 9.74 -1.61
C PRO A 290 -49.52 9.52 -3.02
N ALA A 291 -50.43 9.34 -3.98
CA ALA A 291 -50.13 9.17 -5.41
C ALA A 291 -49.63 10.49 -6.04
N PRO A 292 -48.80 10.42 -7.10
CA PRO A 292 -48.38 11.59 -7.82
C PRO A 292 -49.53 12.20 -8.66
N PRO A 293 -49.53 13.55 -8.91
CA PRO A 293 -50.59 14.20 -9.66
C PRO A 293 -50.52 13.89 -11.17
N PRO A 294 -51.62 13.94 -11.90
CA PRO A 294 -51.69 13.64 -13.33
C PRO A 294 -51.08 14.74 -14.19
N GLY A 295 -50.53 14.31 -15.33
CA GLY A 295 -49.74 15.05 -16.25
C GLY A 295 -50.33 16.37 -16.77
N GLY A 296 -49.51 17.39 -16.79
CA GLY A 296 -49.73 18.65 -17.51
C GLY A 296 -49.25 18.52 -18.97
N ALA A 297 -50.09 19.10 -19.85
CA ALA A 297 -49.92 19.10 -21.31
C ALA A 297 -48.63 19.79 -21.82
N PRO A 298 -48.14 19.44 -23.00
CA PRO A 298 -46.89 20.02 -23.55
C PRO A 298 -47.14 21.39 -24.18
N LEU A 299 -46.21 22.33 -23.89
CA LEU A 299 -46.17 23.64 -24.57
C LEU A 299 -45.62 23.50 -26.02
N PRO A 300 -46.15 24.28 -26.98
CA PRO A 300 -45.72 24.19 -28.38
C PRO A 300 -44.51 25.11 -28.68
N GLY A 301 -43.58 24.60 -29.47
CA GLY A 301 -42.69 25.40 -30.29
C GLY A 301 -41.20 25.38 -29.94
N GLN A 302 -40.47 24.36 -30.34
CA GLN A 302 -39.10 24.52 -30.81
C GLN A 302 -38.82 23.56 -32.00
N ARG A 303 -38.50 24.16 -33.15
CA ARG A 303 -38.23 23.50 -34.42
C ARG A 303 -36.91 22.69 -34.38
N ARG A 304 -36.96 21.44 -34.80
CA ARG A 304 -35.80 20.65 -35.18
C ARG A 304 -35.33 21.03 -36.59
N PRO A 305 -34.02 21.18 -36.87
CA PRO A 305 -33.52 21.17 -38.24
C PRO A 305 -33.41 19.73 -38.74
N GLY A 306 -33.82 19.55 -40.01
CA GLY A 306 -34.07 18.32 -40.69
C GLY A 306 -32.83 17.52 -41.07
N ALA A 307 -33.09 16.25 -41.22
CA ALA A 307 -32.25 15.24 -41.87
C ALA A 307 -32.30 15.46 -43.38
N HIS A 308 -31.14 15.48 -44.05
CA HIS A 308 -31.04 15.23 -45.50
C HIS A 308 -30.06 14.05 -45.73
N GLY A 309 -30.56 13.14 -46.56
CA GLY A 309 -30.07 11.85 -46.93
C GLY A 309 -28.76 11.86 -47.74
N GLY A 310 -28.15 10.65 -47.83
CA GLY A 310 -27.06 10.31 -48.71
C GLY A 310 -27.50 10.19 -50.18
N PRO A 311 -26.75 9.57 -51.11
CA PRO A 311 -25.59 8.68 -51.03
C PRO A 311 -24.46 9.01 -52.05
N GLY A 312 -23.33 8.30 -52.01
CA GLY A 312 -22.42 8.17 -53.16
C GLY A 312 -20.95 8.00 -52.81
N GLY A 313 -20.39 6.81 -53.07
CA GLY A 313 -18.98 6.52 -52.96
C GLY A 313 -18.14 6.98 -54.16
N PRO A 314 -17.03 6.32 -54.59
CA PRO A 314 -15.75 6.24 -53.88
C PRO A 314 -14.63 6.96 -54.69
N GLY A 315 -13.51 7.23 -54.09
CA GLY A 315 -12.35 7.65 -54.91
C GLY A 315 -11.24 8.38 -54.20
N GLY A 316 -10.07 7.78 -54.22
CA GLY A 316 -8.83 8.50 -54.46
C GLY A 316 -7.97 8.87 -53.26
N MET A 317 -7.00 8.03 -52.95
CA MET A 317 -5.70 8.47 -52.43
C MET A 317 -5.07 9.51 -53.36
N PRO A 318 -4.27 10.43 -52.84
CA PRO A 318 -2.90 10.43 -53.31
C PRO A 318 -1.85 10.49 -52.18
N ALA A 319 -0.82 9.71 -52.40
CA ALA A 319 0.48 9.79 -51.81
C ALA A 319 1.16 11.15 -52.10
N ARG A 320 1.86 11.69 -51.12
CA ARG A 320 3.14 12.41 -51.26
C ARG A 320 3.96 12.28 -50.00
N LEU A 321 4.90 11.36 -50.04
CA LEU A 321 6.20 11.41 -49.40
C LEU A 321 7.07 12.35 -50.23
N ALA A 322 7.76 13.28 -49.57
CA ALA A 322 9.16 13.65 -49.88
C ALA A 322 9.63 14.81 -49.01
N GLU A 323 10.81 14.61 -48.51
CA GLU A 323 11.87 15.59 -48.24
C GLU A 323 11.86 16.41 -46.94
N LEU A 324 12.76 15.96 -46.07
CA LEU A 324 13.72 16.78 -45.30
C LEU A 324 14.68 15.79 -44.64
N GLY A 325 15.86 15.46 -45.18
CA GLY A 325 17.07 16.24 -45.18
C GLY A 325 17.87 15.91 -43.93
N LEU A 326 18.60 14.74 -43.88
CA LEU A 326 19.65 14.47 -42.88
C LEU A 326 20.99 15.02 -43.41
N PRO A 327 21.84 15.69 -42.63
CA PRO A 327 23.26 15.81 -42.94
C PRO A 327 24.05 14.63 -42.34
N ARG A 328 24.79 13.93 -43.21
CA ARG A 328 25.96 13.09 -42.87
C ARG A 328 27.14 14.01 -42.63
N GLY A 329 28.02 13.58 -41.72
CA GLY A 329 29.38 14.09 -41.65
C GLY A 329 29.94 14.08 -40.23
N ARG A 330 30.78 13.34 -40.01
CA ARG A 330 32.17 12.81 -39.79
C ARG A 330 32.33 12.36 -38.35
#